data_e8ab7d956ec2d24d4b7ec0cdf17bdcb1
#
_entry.id   e8ab7d956ec2d24d4b7ec0cdf17bdcb1
#
_cell.length_a   1.000
_cell.length_b   1.000
_cell.length_c   1.000
_cell.angle_alpha   90.00
_cell.angle_beta   90.00
_cell.angle_gamma   90.00
#
_symmetry.space_group_name_H-M   'P 1'
#
loop_
_entity.id
_entity.type
_entity.pdbx_description
1 polymer ?
#
loop_
_entity_poly.entity_id
_entity_poly.type
_entity_poly.pdbx_seq_one_letter_code
_entity_poly.pdbx_strand_id
1 'polypeptide(L)'
;MDASDHPRDGAPTAGSPASDGGGPRLGRRSVLGLAAAGAGAAALGGLGTAWAGDEPSQAATPDRPPPAAGLFSNEETRLAFRNHGMHFEFLDQPITPVASHFQLVHFDVPQLSAAGYSFTIGGQVAYPRTITLDELKQRPTVRQPSVMACAGNGRSFTHPRSIYVPWFSEALGAFEYTGTPLGPLLEEAGLLDDAVEVVFTGHDEGIDLGVRHHFERALPIDEAMAEGVILAWDANGGPLPPAHGFPLRLVVPSWYGMASVKWLKAITVINHPFQGVQQKLVYRLSFSSSDLGRPVQKKFVRAAIKPPGIPDLISRKRFVDAGPVELRGMAWSGFGAIERVEISTDDRHTFSPATLEPPASPHTWTPWRFTWNARPGEHILAARATDVTGNTQPLEPLWNVQGMAQNGVERIAVHVS
;
A
#
# COMPACT_ATOMS: atom_id res chain seq x y z
N MET A 1 -9.02 23.07 -64.84
CA MET A 1 -9.53 22.17 -65.90
C MET A 1 -9.93 20.94 -65.16
N ASP A 2 -11.10 20.96 -64.75
CA ASP A 2 -12.33 20.28 -65.22
C ASP A 2 -12.29 18.81 -64.76
N ALA A 3 -13.09 18.43 -63.89
CA ALA A 3 -14.53 18.38 -63.63
C ALA A 3 -15.09 16.96 -63.90
N SER A 4 -15.89 16.52 -62.90
CA SER A 4 -17.11 15.67 -63.00
C SER A 4 -16.93 14.18 -63.33
N ASP A 5 -17.62 13.20 -62.78
CA ASP A 5 -19.00 13.17 -62.31
C ASP A 5 -19.31 11.82 -61.60
N HIS A 6 -20.25 11.80 -60.68
CA HIS A 6 -20.99 10.66 -60.14
C HIS A 6 -22.05 10.15 -61.15
N PRO A 7 -22.63 8.91 -61.07
CA PRO A 7 -23.68 8.63 -60.08
C PRO A 7 -23.86 7.15 -59.60
N ARG A 8 -24.41 6.99 -58.41
CA ARG A 8 -25.58 6.31 -57.84
C ARG A 8 -26.06 4.92 -58.30
N ASP A 9 -26.44 4.20 -57.26
CA ASP A 9 -27.63 3.33 -57.00
C ASP A 9 -27.49 1.82 -57.12
N GLY A 10 -28.01 1.15 -56.05
CA GLY A 10 -28.51 -0.20 -56.15
C GLY A 10 -28.36 -1.07 -54.90
N ALA A 11 -29.21 -0.94 -53.88
CA ALA A 11 -29.58 -2.09 -53.02
C ALA A 11 -30.71 -2.90 -53.71
N PRO A 12 -30.91 -4.20 -53.45
CA PRO A 12 -31.61 -4.63 -52.24
C PRO A 12 -31.35 -6.04 -51.68
N THR A 13 -31.74 -6.19 -50.39
CA THR A 13 -32.49 -7.30 -49.73
C THR A 13 -31.93 -8.71 -49.53
N ALA A 14 -31.92 -9.05 -48.19
CA ALA A 14 -32.46 -10.22 -47.54
C ALA A 14 -31.78 -11.59 -47.57
N GLY A 15 -31.55 -12.16 -46.39
CA GLY A 15 -31.43 -13.58 -46.18
C GLY A 15 -30.61 -13.99 -44.96
N SER A 16 -31.19 -14.03 -43.77
CA SER A 16 -30.72 -14.87 -42.65
C SER A 16 -31.00 -16.35 -42.95
N PRO A 17 -30.24 -17.32 -42.36
CA PRO A 17 -30.57 -17.71 -41.02
C PRO A 17 -29.42 -18.05 -40.07
N ALA A 18 -29.77 -18.13 -38.83
CA ALA A 18 -29.00 -18.42 -37.62
C ALA A 18 -28.24 -19.72 -37.59
N SER A 19 -27.12 -19.75 -36.87
CA SER A 19 -26.69 -20.94 -36.14
C SER A 19 -26.14 -20.54 -34.78
N ASP A 20 -26.74 -21.09 -33.74
CA ASP A 20 -26.40 -21.05 -32.34
C ASP A 20 -24.96 -21.42 -32.06
N GLY A 21 -24.29 -20.66 -31.21
CA GLY A 21 -23.04 -20.98 -30.59
C GLY A 21 -22.97 -20.32 -29.22
N GLY A 22 -23.67 -20.89 -28.24
CA GLY A 22 -23.74 -20.37 -26.87
C GLY A 22 -22.41 -20.52 -26.13
N GLY A 23 -21.73 -19.41 -25.87
CA GLY A 23 -20.70 -19.27 -24.84
C GLY A 23 -21.33 -18.64 -23.60
N PRO A 24 -20.92 -19.01 -22.38
CA PRO A 24 -21.57 -18.54 -21.17
C PRO A 24 -21.34 -17.05 -20.95
N ARG A 25 -22.39 -16.28 -21.05
CA ARG A 25 -22.44 -14.88 -20.59
C ARG A 25 -22.49 -14.87 -19.08
N LEU A 26 -21.36 -14.50 -18.44
CA LEU A 26 -21.33 -14.16 -17.03
C LEU A 26 -22.21 -12.91 -16.77
N GLY A 27 -23.35 -13.14 -16.21
CA GLY A 27 -24.31 -12.09 -15.87
C GLY A 27 -23.79 -11.16 -14.78
N ARG A 28 -24.06 -9.86 -14.95
CA ARG A 28 -23.76 -8.73 -14.08
C ARG A 28 -24.37 -8.80 -12.65
N ARG A 29 -24.85 -9.96 -12.19
CA ARG A 29 -25.55 -10.11 -10.89
C ARG A 29 -24.74 -10.76 -9.76
N SER A 30 -23.51 -11.18 -9.99
CA SER A 30 -22.72 -11.94 -9.00
C SER A 30 -21.87 -11.11 -8.05
N VAL A 31 -21.86 -9.80 -8.13
CA VAL A 31 -21.02 -8.93 -7.25
C VAL A 31 -21.83 -8.25 -6.13
N LEU A 32 -23.15 -8.35 -6.13
CA LEU A 32 -24.03 -7.71 -5.14
C LEU A 32 -24.85 -8.69 -4.26
N GLY A 33 -24.48 -9.96 -4.23
CA GLY A 33 -25.27 -11.04 -3.62
C GLY A 33 -24.77 -11.58 -2.27
N LEU A 34 -23.88 -10.91 -1.54
CA LEU A 34 -23.39 -11.41 -0.25
C LEU A 34 -23.69 -10.47 0.93
N ALA A 35 -24.86 -9.86 0.93
CA ALA A 35 -25.34 -9.11 2.09
C ALA A 35 -26.84 -9.33 2.25
N ALA A 36 -27.26 -10.51 2.68
CA ALA A 36 -28.52 -10.74 3.41
C ALA A 36 -28.85 -12.26 3.47
N ALA A 37 -28.42 -12.96 4.49
CA ALA A 37 -29.13 -14.13 5.01
C ALA A 37 -28.55 -14.48 6.38
N GLY A 38 -29.35 -14.34 7.42
CA GLY A 38 -28.96 -14.80 8.75
C GLY A 38 -29.85 -14.27 9.87
N ALA A 39 -31.16 -14.35 9.71
CA ALA A 39 -32.07 -14.32 10.83
C ALA A 39 -32.79 -15.68 10.89
N GLY A 40 -32.40 -16.50 11.86
CA GLY A 40 -33.05 -17.77 12.17
C GLY A 40 -32.85 -18.11 13.63
N ALA A 41 -33.80 -17.68 14.45
CA ALA A 41 -33.88 -18.07 15.85
C ALA A 41 -34.30 -19.53 15.98
N ALA A 42 -33.61 -20.30 16.79
CA ALA A 42 -34.12 -21.54 17.38
C ALA A 42 -33.94 -21.49 18.88
N ALA A 43 -35.01 -21.39 19.59
CA ALA A 43 -35.13 -21.55 21.03
C ALA A 43 -34.94 -23.01 21.44
N LEU A 44 -34.09 -23.29 22.40
CA LEU A 44 -34.22 -24.44 23.28
C LEU A 44 -33.94 -23.97 24.71
N GLY A 45 -34.97 -24.14 25.52
CA GLY A 45 -34.99 -23.80 26.91
C GLY A 45 -34.32 -24.85 27.81
N GLY A 46 -33.99 -24.41 29.01
CA GLY A 46 -33.95 -25.36 30.14
C GLY A 46 -32.94 -25.02 31.22
N LEU A 47 -33.42 -24.54 32.35
CA LEU A 47 -32.96 -24.74 33.70
C LEU A 47 -31.57 -24.16 34.12
N GLY A 48 -31.65 -23.10 34.86
CA GLY A 48 -30.51 -22.57 35.60
C GLY A 48 -30.95 -21.79 36.82
N THR A 49 -30.41 -22.06 37.90
CA THR A 49 -30.58 -21.52 39.23
C THR A 49 -30.24 -20.05 39.33
N ALA A 50 -31.14 -19.29 39.95
CA ALA A 50 -30.94 -17.87 40.26
C ALA A 50 -29.81 -17.68 41.29
N TRP A 51 -28.87 -16.82 40.94
CA TRP A 51 -28.06 -16.07 41.88
C TRP A 51 -28.50 -14.61 41.82
N ALA A 52 -29.24 -14.22 42.88
CA ALA A 52 -29.51 -12.81 43.13
C ALA A 52 -28.24 -12.24 43.79
N GLY A 53 -27.50 -11.45 43.00
CA GLY A 53 -26.43 -10.60 43.48
C GLY A 53 -26.77 -9.20 43.00
N ASP A 54 -26.77 -8.21 43.92
CA ASP A 54 -27.00 -6.81 43.67
C ASP A 54 -26.11 -6.32 42.53
N GLU A 55 -26.72 -5.94 41.39
CA GLU A 55 -26.03 -5.24 40.33
C GLU A 55 -25.66 -3.84 40.84
N PRO A 56 -24.38 -3.43 40.77
CA PRO A 56 -24.01 -2.05 41.01
C PRO A 56 -24.67 -1.19 39.92
N SER A 57 -25.45 -0.19 40.37
CA SER A 57 -26.02 0.86 39.54
C SER A 57 -25.03 1.28 38.45
N GLN A 58 -25.38 1.02 37.20
CA GLN A 58 -24.63 1.51 36.05
C GLN A 58 -24.67 3.05 36.10
N ALA A 59 -23.60 3.65 36.60
CA ALA A 59 -23.35 5.06 36.36
C ALA A 59 -23.41 5.30 34.86
N ALA A 60 -24.27 6.25 34.45
CA ALA A 60 -24.43 6.62 33.05
C ALA A 60 -23.05 6.88 32.44
N THR A 61 -22.58 5.99 31.58
CA THR A 61 -21.39 6.23 30.78
C THR A 61 -21.70 7.44 29.90
N PRO A 62 -20.87 8.50 29.95
CA PRO A 62 -21.07 9.65 29.09
C PRO A 62 -21.04 9.18 27.63
N ASP A 63 -22.05 9.60 26.88
CA ASP A 63 -22.26 9.45 25.44
C ASP A 63 -21.17 8.69 24.67
N ARG A 64 -21.27 7.38 24.72
CA ARG A 64 -20.58 6.55 23.72
C ARG A 64 -21.31 6.81 22.41
N PRO A 65 -20.66 7.39 21.39
CA PRO A 65 -21.30 7.52 20.10
C PRO A 65 -21.77 6.13 19.67
N PRO A 66 -22.96 6.00 19.07
CA PRO A 66 -23.44 4.72 18.57
C PRO A 66 -22.33 4.08 17.74
N PRO A 67 -22.16 2.75 17.82
CA PRO A 67 -21.18 2.07 16.98
C PRO A 67 -21.43 2.51 15.55
N ALA A 68 -20.43 3.17 14.94
CA ALA A 68 -20.56 3.70 13.60
C ALA A 68 -21.06 2.57 12.70
N ALA A 69 -22.13 2.83 11.96
CA ALA A 69 -22.56 1.95 10.87
C ALA A 69 -21.34 1.79 9.96
N GLY A 70 -20.69 0.61 9.94
CA GLY A 70 -19.45 0.41 9.23
C GLY A 70 -18.38 -0.32 10.04
N LEU A 71 -18.75 -1.08 11.05
CA LEU A 71 -17.84 -2.01 11.74
C LEU A 71 -17.15 -2.92 10.70
N PHE A 72 -15.91 -3.31 11.01
CA PHE A 72 -15.14 -4.23 10.19
C PHE A 72 -15.87 -5.57 10.06
N SER A 73 -15.92 -6.12 8.85
CA SER A 73 -16.43 -7.47 8.63
C SER A 73 -15.51 -8.51 9.26
N ASN A 74 -16.01 -9.75 9.44
CA ASN A 74 -15.19 -10.86 9.93
C ASN A 74 -14.00 -11.14 9.00
N GLU A 75 -14.18 -10.94 7.69
CA GLU A 75 -13.14 -11.10 6.68
C GLU A 75 -12.05 -10.05 6.86
N GLU A 76 -12.42 -8.78 7.03
CA GLU A 76 -11.46 -7.71 7.32
C GLU A 76 -10.74 -7.92 8.65
N THR A 77 -11.42 -8.39 9.67
CA THR A 77 -10.83 -8.72 10.96
C THR A 77 -9.76 -9.81 10.82
N ARG A 78 -10.03 -10.87 10.05
CA ARG A 78 -9.03 -11.92 9.76
C ARG A 78 -7.82 -11.36 9.01
N LEU A 79 -8.01 -10.48 8.03
CA LEU A 79 -6.93 -9.81 7.33
C LEU A 79 -6.13 -8.90 8.27
N ALA A 80 -6.81 -8.16 9.15
CA ALA A 80 -6.15 -7.29 10.12
C ALA A 80 -5.29 -8.07 11.11
N PHE A 81 -5.76 -9.21 11.65
CA PHE A 81 -4.98 -10.04 12.58
C PHE A 81 -3.80 -10.76 11.93
N ARG A 82 -3.83 -10.96 10.62
CA ARG A 82 -2.71 -11.54 9.88
C ARG A 82 -1.61 -10.52 9.58
N ASN A 83 -1.97 -9.25 9.55
CA ASN A 83 -1.12 -8.13 9.19
C ASN A 83 -1.02 -7.14 10.35
N HIS A 84 0.03 -6.35 10.42
CA HIS A 84 0.17 -5.33 11.46
C HIS A 84 0.83 -4.06 10.92
N GLY A 85 0.47 -2.93 11.51
CA GLY A 85 1.08 -1.63 11.24
C GLY A 85 2.41 -1.44 11.97
N MET A 86 3.15 -0.41 11.59
CA MET A 86 4.33 0.05 12.30
C MET A 86 3.94 0.62 13.67
N HIS A 87 4.75 0.38 14.69
CA HIS A 87 4.61 1.10 15.96
C HIS A 87 5.10 2.55 15.77
N PHE A 88 4.16 3.50 15.80
CA PHE A 88 4.44 4.93 15.55
C PHE A 88 5.35 5.59 16.59
N GLU A 89 5.59 4.93 17.69
CA GLU A 89 6.63 5.29 18.67
C GLU A 89 8.03 5.35 18.04
N PHE A 90 8.25 4.63 16.92
CA PHE A 90 9.51 4.61 16.17
C PHE A 90 9.51 5.50 14.93
N LEU A 91 8.46 6.31 14.70
CA LEU A 91 8.36 7.13 13.48
C LEU A 91 9.44 8.22 13.36
N ASP A 92 10.09 8.59 14.43
CA ASP A 92 11.19 9.56 14.43
C ASP A 92 12.58 8.91 14.20
N GLN A 93 12.64 7.59 13.99
CA GLN A 93 13.88 6.88 13.68
C GLN A 93 14.07 6.77 12.17
N PRO A 94 15.29 7.06 11.64
CA PRO A 94 15.58 6.92 10.20
C PRO A 94 15.31 5.50 9.67
N ILE A 95 15.58 4.49 10.49
CA ILE A 95 15.38 3.06 10.19
C ILE A 95 14.43 2.46 11.23
N THR A 96 13.38 1.82 10.75
CA THR A 96 12.40 1.15 11.61
C THR A 96 12.98 -0.16 12.14
N PRO A 97 12.91 -0.44 13.47
CA PRO A 97 13.29 -1.75 14.01
C PRO A 97 12.51 -2.87 13.32
N VAL A 98 13.17 -4.01 13.07
CA VAL A 98 12.59 -5.14 12.30
C VAL A 98 11.24 -5.57 12.86
N ALA A 99 11.12 -5.73 14.18
CA ALA A 99 9.89 -6.17 14.83
C ALA A 99 8.75 -5.11 14.83
N SER A 100 9.07 -3.87 14.45
CA SER A 100 8.12 -2.74 14.44
C SER A 100 7.73 -2.29 13.05
N HIS A 101 8.35 -2.84 12.00
CA HIS A 101 8.01 -2.52 10.61
C HIS A 101 6.66 -3.14 10.24
N PHE A 102 5.84 -2.41 9.47
CA PHE A 102 4.55 -2.96 9.04
C PHE A 102 4.71 -4.25 8.24
N GLN A 103 3.76 -5.16 8.41
CA GLN A 103 3.67 -6.41 7.67
C GLN A 103 2.37 -6.47 6.88
N LEU A 104 2.48 -6.79 5.60
CA LEU A 104 1.35 -7.16 4.76
C LEU A 104 1.69 -8.42 3.96
N VAL A 105 0.86 -9.44 4.09
CA VAL A 105 0.96 -10.70 3.36
C VAL A 105 -0.36 -10.97 2.65
N HIS A 106 -0.34 -11.08 1.31
CA HIS A 106 -1.54 -11.31 0.51
C HIS A 106 -1.99 -12.77 0.59
N PHE A 107 -1.10 -13.67 0.24
CA PHE A 107 -1.31 -15.12 0.29
C PHE A 107 -0.59 -15.74 1.49
N ASP A 108 -0.20 -17.01 1.44
CA ASP A 108 0.58 -17.60 2.52
C ASP A 108 2.06 -17.25 2.39
N VAL A 109 2.76 -17.21 3.54
CA VAL A 109 4.21 -17.06 3.57
C VAL A 109 4.83 -18.37 3.10
N PRO A 110 5.55 -18.40 1.95
CA PRO A 110 6.15 -19.63 1.46
C PRO A 110 7.31 -20.06 2.38
N GLN A 111 7.41 -21.36 2.61
CA GLN A 111 8.48 -21.97 3.40
C GLN A 111 9.71 -22.17 2.50
N LEU A 112 10.62 -21.22 2.47
CA LEU A 112 11.79 -21.20 1.61
C LEU A 112 13.09 -21.34 2.39
N SER A 113 14.11 -21.95 1.75
CA SER A 113 15.47 -22.04 2.26
C SER A 113 16.39 -21.14 1.42
N ALA A 114 17.39 -20.53 2.04
CA ALA A 114 18.45 -19.82 1.30
C ALA A 114 19.40 -20.81 0.59
N ALA A 115 19.59 -22.01 1.17
CA ALA A 115 20.42 -23.05 0.57
C ALA A 115 19.80 -23.58 -0.73
N GLY A 116 20.51 -23.44 -1.83
CA GLY A 116 20.07 -23.85 -3.16
C GLY A 116 18.98 -22.96 -3.77
N TYR A 117 18.69 -21.80 -3.16
CA TYR A 117 17.71 -20.87 -3.74
C TYR A 117 18.19 -20.26 -5.04
N SER A 118 17.30 -20.18 -6.01
CA SER A 118 17.55 -19.58 -7.31
C SER A 118 16.28 -18.92 -7.86
N PHE A 119 16.46 -18.00 -8.78
CA PHE A 119 15.40 -17.39 -9.57
C PHE A 119 15.80 -17.32 -11.04
N THR A 120 14.83 -17.11 -11.93
CA THR A 120 15.07 -17.06 -13.37
C THR A 120 14.93 -15.63 -13.91
N ILE A 121 15.72 -15.30 -14.94
CA ILE A 121 15.52 -14.14 -15.81
C ILE A 121 15.25 -14.68 -17.21
N GLY A 122 14.14 -14.26 -17.84
CA GLY A 122 13.74 -14.76 -19.16
C GLY A 122 12.74 -13.85 -19.86
N GLY A 123 12.07 -14.39 -20.89
CA GLY A 123 11.15 -13.63 -21.74
C GLY A 123 11.89 -12.92 -22.87
N GLN A 124 11.63 -11.62 -23.10
CA GLN A 124 12.23 -10.80 -24.16
C GLN A 124 13.67 -10.40 -23.81
N VAL A 125 14.55 -11.39 -23.68
CA VAL A 125 15.99 -11.25 -23.42
C VAL A 125 16.79 -12.16 -24.32
N ALA A 126 17.99 -11.74 -24.71
CA ALA A 126 18.89 -12.51 -25.56
C ALA A 126 19.51 -13.72 -24.81
N TYR A 127 19.72 -13.58 -23.51
CA TYR A 127 20.46 -14.53 -22.66
C TYR A 127 19.64 -14.90 -21.41
N PRO A 128 18.60 -15.75 -21.56
CA PRO A 128 17.85 -16.26 -20.40
C PRO A 128 18.77 -17.05 -19.46
N ARG A 129 18.59 -16.90 -18.15
CA ARG A 129 19.45 -17.56 -17.17
C ARG A 129 18.75 -17.83 -15.85
N THR A 130 19.24 -18.82 -15.13
CA THR A 130 18.94 -19.06 -13.72
C THR A 130 20.11 -18.55 -12.90
N ILE A 131 19.82 -17.78 -11.85
CA ILE A 131 20.82 -17.19 -10.95
C ILE A 131 20.56 -17.74 -9.55
N THR A 132 21.59 -18.28 -8.94
CA THR A 132 21.52 -18.72 -7.54
C THR A 132 21.68 -17.53 -6.60
N LEU A 133 21.17 -17.64 -5.37
CA LEU A 133 21.36 -16.61 -4.34
C LEU A 133 22.85 -16.40 -4.02
N ASP A 134 23.65 -17.46 -4.07
CA ASP A 134 25.09 -17.39 -3.80
C ASP A 134 25.81 -16.64 -4.93
N GLU A 135 25.47 -16.86 -6.19
CA GLU A 135 25.99 -16.07 -7.33
C GLU A 135 25.57 -14.60 -7.21
N LEU A 136 24.31 -14.36 -6.81
CA LEU A 136 23.80 -13.00 -6.63
C LEU A 136 24.59 -12.22 -5.56
N LYS A 137 24.93 -12.89 -4.45
CA LYS A 137 25.68 -12.30 -3.34
C LYS A 137 27.16 -12.01 -3.67
N GLN A 138 27.70 -12.57 -4.74
CA GLN A 138 29.06 -12.29 -5.22
C GLN A 138 29.11 -11.02 -6.07
N ARG A 139 27.97 -10.43 -6.44
CA ARG A 139 27.88 -9.21 -7.22
C ARG A 139 28.13 -7.95 -6.39
N PRO A 140 28.37 -6.79 -7.04
CA PRO A 140 28.46 -5.53 -6.32
C PRO A 140 27.25 -5.34 -5.40
N THR A 141 27.55 -5.10 -4.12
CA THR A 141 26.56 -5.01 -3.06
C THR A 141 26.34 -3.56 -2.65
N VAL A 142 25.08 -3.17 -2.46
CA VAL A 142 24.69 -1.86 -1.93
C VAL A 142 23.93 -2.02 -0.61
N ARG A 143 24.08 -1.03 0.26
CA ARG A 143 23.22 -0.84 1.44
C ARG A 143 22.38 0.40 1.22
N GLN A 144 21.08 0.23 1.30
CA GLN A 144 20.15 1.28 0.89
C GLN A 144 18.98 1.42 1.86
N PRO A 145 18.96 2.47 2.69
CA PRO A 145 17.76 2.86 3.40
C PRO A 145 16.63 3.18 2.41
N SER A 146 15.48 2.52 2.57
CA SER A 146 14.32 2.74 1.70
C SER A 146 13.02 2.73 2.52
N VAL A 147 12.19 3.76 2.30
CA VAL A 147 10.84 3.78 2.87
C VAL A 147 9.87 2.96 2.01
N MET A 148 9.14 2.08 2.66
CA MET A 148 8.09 1.29 2.05
C MET A 148 6.74 1.65 2.67
N ALA A 149 5.73 1.86 1.84
CA ALA A 149 4.37 2.15 2.28
C ALA A 149 3.38 1.28 1.49
N CYS A 150 2.39 0.72 2.19
CA CYS A 150 1.27 0.05 1.54
C CYS A 150 0.45 1.04 0.71
N ALA A 151 -0.01 0.64 -0.46
CA ALA A 151 -0.91 1.48 -1.26
C ALA A 151 -2.25 1.76 -0.54
N GLY A 152 -2.67 0.89 0.38
CA GLY A 152 -3.86 1.06 1.20
C GLY A 152 -3.64 1.86 2.49
N ASN A 153 -2.45 2.40 2.74
CA ASN A 153 -2.18 3.19 3.94
C ASN A 153 -3.10 4.42 4.00
N GLY A 154 -3.85 4.58 5.11
CA GLY A 154 -4.85 5.66 5.27
C GLY A 154 -6.27 5.29 4.80
N ARG A 155 -6.53 4.08 4.32
CA ARG A 155 -7.85 3.65 3.82
C ARG A 155 -8.98 3.87 4.82
N SER A 156 -8.72 3.67 6.11
CA SER A 156 -9.73 3.84 7.15
C SER A 156 -10.20 5.27 7.36
N PHE A 157 -9.50 6.27 6.80
CA PHE A 157 -9.92 7.68 6.87
C PHE A 157 -10.90 8.08 5.78
N THR A 158 -11.18 7.22 4.79
CA THR A 158 -12.10 7.53 3.67
C THR A 158 -13.52 7.10 3.97
N HIS A 159 -14.49 7.86 3.46
CA HIS A 159 -15.91 7.55 3.59
C HIS A 159 -16.63 7.69 2.22
N PRO A 160 -17.38 6.65 1.79
CA PRO A 160 -17.49 5.32 2.37
C PRO A 160 -16.15 4.57 2.33
N ARG A 161 -15.88 3.74 3.34
CA ARG A 161 -14.66 2.96 3.46
C ARG A 161 -14.70 1.74 2.55
N SER A 162 -13.59 1.46 1.89
CA SER A 162 -13.42 0.25 1.08
C SER A 162 -13.18 -0.98 1.95
N ILE A 163 -13.71 -2.13 1.53
CA ILE A 163 -13.54 -3.43 2.21
C ILE A 163 -12.18 -4.01 1.83
N TYR A 164 -11.19 -3.88 2.70
CA TYR A 164 -9.84 -4.48 2.63
C TYR A 164 -9.16 -4.34 3.99
N VAL A 165 -7.87 -4.66 4.09
CA VAL A 165 -7.12 -4.40 5.34
C VAL A 165 -7.31 -2.94 5.77
N PRO A 166 -7.90 -2.68 6.95
CA PRO A 166 -8.35 -1.36 7.35
C PRO A 166 -7.23 -0.51 7.97
N TRP A 167 -6.22 -0.18 7.17
CA TRP A 167 -5.10 0.64 7.60
C TRP A 167 -5.53 2.06 7.99
N PHE A 168 -5.07 2.52 9.15
CA PHE A 168 -4.93 3.94 9.45
C PHE A 168 -3.64 4.45 8.80
N SER A 169 -2.69 5.02 9.56
CA SER A 169 -1.46 5.59 9.00
C SER A 169 -0.24 4.69 9.11
N GLU A 170 -0.36 3.54 9.77
CA GLU A 170 0.78 2.73 10.23
C GLU A 170 1.32 1.75 9.19
N ALA A 171 0.72 1.66 7.99
CA ALA A 171 1.18 0.73 6.96
C ALA A 171 2.40 1.28 6.19
N LEU A 172 3.46 1.61 6.91
CA LEU A 172 4.73 2.11 6.38
C LEU A 172 5.90 1.69 7.29
N GLY A 173 7.12 1.88 6.80
CA GLY A 173 8.35 1.67 7.55
C GLY A 173 9.57 1.82 6.65
N ALA A 174 10.76 2.00 7.21
CA ALA A 174 12.00 2.05 6.47
C ALA A 174 12.95 0.96 6.96
N PHE A 175 13.48 0.15 6.03
CA PHE A 175 14.61 -0.73 6.29
C PHE A 175 15.87 -0.23 5.58
N GLU A 176 17.03 -0.53 6.14
CA GLU A 176 18.28 -0.54 5.38
C GLU A 176 18.39 -1.90 4.71
N TYR A 177 18.11 -1.95 3.42
CA TYR A 177 18.24 -3.17 2.63
C TYR A 177 19.67 -3.39 2.17
N THR A 178 20.13 -4.65 2.19
CA THR A 178 21.38 -5.07 1.55
C THR A 178 21.04 -5.94 0.34
N GLY A 179 21.59 -5.60 -0.82
CA GLY A 179 21.27 -6.27 -2.07
C GLY A 179 22.20 -5.87 -3.21
N THR A 180 21.85 -6.27 -4.43
CA THR A 180 22.55 -5.88 -5.66
C THR A 180 21.61 -5.08 -6.58
N PRO A 181 22.10 -4.08 -7.34
CA PRO A 181 21.31 -3.37 -8.34
C PRO A 181 20.73 -4.31 -9.40
N LEU A 182 19.46 -4.07 -9.79
CA LEU A 182 18.77 -4.87 -10.80
C LEU A 182 19.23 -4.53 -12.22
N GLY A 183 19.47 -3.25 -12.52
CA GLY A 183 19.79 -2.79 -13.88
C GLY A 183 20.91 -3.59 -14.56
N PRO A 184 22.08 -3.77 -13.95
CA PRO A 184 23.16 -4.57 -14.53
C PRO A 184 22.80 -6.03 -14.84
N LEU A 185 21.88 -6.63 -14.07
CA LEU A 185 21.39 -7.99 -14.33
C LEU A 185 20.53 -8.06 -15.59
N LEU A 186 19.69 -7.03 -15.83
CA LEU A 186 18.87 -6.93 -17.04
C LEU A 186 19.71 -6.58 -18.27
N GLU A 187 20.74 -5.73 -18.12
CA GLU A 187 21.72 -5.45 -19.18
C GLU A 187 22.47 -6.72 -19.62
N GLU A 188 22.97 -7.50 -18.66
CA GLU A 188 23.62 -8.78 -18.93
C GLU A 188 22.68 -9.83 -19.55
N ALA A 189 21.39 -9.80 -19.23
CA ALA A 189 20.40 -10.64 -19.88
C ALA A 189 20.15 -10.21 -21.34
N GLY A 190 20.48 -8.99 -21.71
CA GLY A 190 20.35 -8.43 -23.06
C GLY A 190 18.88 -8.23 -23.42
N LEU A 191 18.30 -7.13 -22.98
CA LEU A 191 16.91 -6.77 -23.33
C LEU A 191 16.76 -6.66 -24.84
N LEU A 192 15.69 -7.28 -25.39
CA LEU A 192 15.36 -7.14 -26.81
C LEU A 192 14.71 -5.76 -27.09
N ASP A 193 14.81 -5.28 -28.31
CA ASP A 193 14.36 -3.95 -28.73
C ASP A 193 12.84 -3.73 -28.55
N ASP A 194 12.05 -4.80 -28.57
CA ASP A 194 10.60 -4.77 -28.36
C ASP A 194 10.17 -4.96 -26.91
N ALA A 195 11.10 -5.00 -25.95
CA ALA A 195 10.79 -5.12 -24.52
C ALA A 195 10.03 -3.89 -24.02
N VAL A 196 8.95 -4.12 -23.27
CA VAL A 196 8.04 -3.06 -22.77
C VAL A 196 8.03 -3.00 -21.23
N GLU A 197 7.86 -4.15 -20.58
CA GLU A 197 7.76 -4.25 -19.12
C GLU A 197 8.57 -5.44 -18.58
N VAL A 198 8.96 -5.34 -17.33
CA VAL A 198 9.58 -6.42 -16.54
C VAL A 198 8.60 -6.89 -15.50
N VAL A 199 8.18 -8.14 -15.57
CA VAL A 199 7.28 -8.82 -14.61
C VAL A 199 8.11 -9.51 -13.55
N PHE A 200 7.78 -9.28 -12.29
CA PHE A 200 8.36 -9.92 -11.12
C PHE A 200 7.32 -10.85 -10.52
N THR A 201 7.66 -12.13 -10.39
CA THR A 201 6.79 -13.20 -9.85
C THR A 201 7.33 -13.66 -8.51
N GLY A 202 6.48 -13.66 -7.46
CA GLY A 202 6.77 -14.23 -6.15
C GLY A 202 6.49 -15.74 -6.08
N HIS A 203 7.02 -16.40 -5.05
CA HIS A 203 6.67 -17.80 -4.76
C HIS A 203 5.28 -17.93 -4.11
N ASP A 204 4.76 -16.86 -3.52
CA ASP A 204 3.43 -16.87 -2.92
C ASP A 204 2.35 -16.98 -4.00
N GLU A 205 1.37 -17.85 -3.73
CA GLU A 205 0.29 -18.18 -4.64
C GLU A 205 -1.03 -18.25 -3.89
N GLY A 206 -2.09 -17.83 -4.52
CA GLY A 206 -3.43 -17.88 -3.94
C GLY A 206 -4.52 -17.58 -4.96
N ILE A 207 -5.73 -17.36 -4.43
CA ILE A 207 -6.89 -16.97 -5.24
C ILE A 207 -7.30 -15.56 -4.85
N ASP A 208 -7.36 -14.65 -5.81
CA ASP A 208 -7.91 -13.32 -5.67
C ASP A 208 -8.85 -13.03 -6.85
N LEU A 209 -10.00 -12.41 -6.59
CA LEU A 209 -11.08 -12.20 -7.58
C LEU A 209 -11.47 -13.46 -8.37
N GLY A 210 -11.38 -14.65 -7.74
CA GLY A 210 -11.69 -15.93 -8.35
C GLY A 210 -10.60 -16.51 -9.28
N VAL A 211 -9.45 -15.87 -9.41
CA VAL A 211 -8.32 -16.28 -10.25
C VAL A 211 -7.18 -16.80 -9.37
N ARG A 212 -6.73 -18.03 -9.62
CA ARG A 212 -5.51 -18.57 -9.01
C ARG A 212 -4.28 -18.02 -9.72
N HIS A 213 -3.35 -17.41 -8.98
CA HIS A 213 -2.13 -16.83 -9.52
C HIS A 213 -1.05 -16.66 -8.45
N HIS A 214 0.20 -16.54 -8.87
CA HIS A 214 1.26 -16.02 -8.03
C HIS A 214 1.07 -14.50 -7.82
N PHE A 215 1.60 -13.95 -6.73
CA PHE A 215 1.68 -12.50 -6.61
C PHE A 215 2.68 -11.96 -7.63
N GLU A 216 2.22 -11.08 -8.51
CA GLU A 216 3.00 -10.56 -9.63
C GLU A 216 2.78 -9.06 -9.81
N ARG A 217 3.87 -8.37 -10.13
CA ARG A 217 3.84 -6.95 -10.52
C ARG A 217 4.81 -6.71 -11.66
N ALA A 218 4.46 -5.75 -12.51
CA ALA A 218 5.35 -5.31 -13.58
C ALA A 218 5.77 -3.85 -13.38
N LEU A 219 6.97 -3.56 -13.86
CA LEU A 219 7.51 -2.21 -14.00
C LEU A 219 7.80 -1.95 -15.49
N PRO A 220 7.58 -0.72 -16.00
CA PRO A 220 8.18 -0.30 -17.26
C PRO A 220 9.70 -0.51 -17.23
N ILE A 221 10.33 -0.71 -18.39
CA ILE A 221 11.76 -0.99 -18.47
C ILE A 221 12.59 0.10 -17.79
N ASP A 222 12.29 1.38 -18.05
CA ASP A 222 12.98 2.54 -17.47
C ASP A 222 12.87 2.56 -15.93
N GLU A 223 11.71 2.23 -15.39
CA GLU A 223 11.51 2.13 -13.93
C GLU A 223 12.23 0.90 -13.32
N ALA A 224 12.30 -0.22 -14.04
CA ALA A 224 13.04 -1.41 -13.59
C ALA A 224 14.56 -1.18 -13.62
N MET A 225 15.05 -0.38 -14.57
CA MET A 225 16.46 0.01 -14.73
C MET A 225 16.85 1.21 -13.85
N ALA A 226 15.90 1.84 -13.17
CA ALA A 226 16.15 3.05 -12.38
C ALA A 226 17.11 2.76 -11.23
N GLU A 227 17.93 3.79 -10.89
CA GLU A 227 18.81 3.77 -9.73
C GLU A 227 18.02 3.49 -8.45
N GLY A 228 18.58 2.65 -7.59
CA GLY A 228 17.97 2.25 -6.32
C GLY A 228 17.00 1.06 -6.41
N VAL A 229 16.68 0.56 -7.61
CA VAL A 229 15.96 -0.72 -7.74
C VAL A 229 16.93 -1.87 -7.53
N ILE A 230 16.72 -2.65 -6.46
CA ILE A 230 17.65 -3.70 -6.03
C ILE A 230 16.97 -5.04 -5.78
N LEU A 231 17.71 -6.12 -5.91
CA LEU A 231 17.38 -7.44 -5.39
C LEU A 231 18.01 -7.59 -4.01
N ALA A 232 17.21 -7.55 -2.95
CA ALA A 232 17.67 -7.54 -1.56
C ALA A 232 17.51 -8.91 -0.90
N TRP A 233 18.51 -9.29 -0.09
CA TRP A 233 18.54 -10.53 0.71
C TRP A 233 18.67 -10.29 2.21
N ASP A 234 19.07 -9.08 2.65
CA ASP A 234 19.14 -8.69 4.05
C ASP A 234 18.36 -7.39 4.31
N ALA A 235 17.96 -7.18 5.58
CA ALA A 235 17.40 -5.94 6.09
C ALA A 235 17.97 -5.63 7.47
N ASN A 236 18.35 -4.38 7.71
CA ASN A 236 18.92 -3.90 8.98
C ASN A 236 20.10 -4.75 9.47
N GLY A 237 20.96 -5.21 8.56
CA GLY A 237 22.18 -5.97 8.87
C GLY A 237 21.98 -7.45 9.19
N GLY A 238 20.79 -8.01 8.97
CA GLY A 238 20.49 -9.44 9.10
C GLY A 238 19.61 -9.96 7.97
N PRO A 239 19.40 -11.29 7.90
CA PRO A 239 18.53 -11.88 6.90
C PRO A 239 17.13 -11.26 6.89
N LEU A 240 16.51 -11.15 5.73
CA LEU A 240 15.10 -10.75 5.62
C LEU A 240 14.23 -11.64 6.53
N PRO A 241 13.31 -11.08 7.32
CA PRO A 241 12.32 -11.91 8.01
C PRO A 241 11.46 -12.69 7.00
N PRO A 242 10.95 -13.89 7.34
CA PRO A 242 10.15 -14.70 6.42
C PRO A 242 8.98 -13.93 5.79
N ALA A 243 8.20 -13.19 6.59
CA ALA A 243 7.07 -12.40 6.10
C ALA A 243 7.47 -11.17 5.26
N HIS A 244 8.74 -10.77 5.30
CA HIS A 244 9.29 -9.65 4.54
C HIS A 244 10.01 -10.07 3.26
N GLY A 245 9.99 -11.39 2.90
CA GLY A 245 10.44 -11.87 1.60
C GLY A 245 11.72 -12.69 1.60
N PHE A 246 12.11 -13.29 2.77
CA PHE A 246 13.25 -14.23 2.81
C PHE A 246 13.09 -15.36 1.77
N PRO A 247 14.14 -15.74 1.03
CA PRO A 247 15.50 -15.25 1.14
C PRO A 247 15.84 -14.10 0.18
N LEU A 248 14.93 -13.73 -0.76
CA LEU A 248 15.17 -12.71 -1.77
C LEU A 248 13.90 -11.94 -2.10
N ARG A 249 14.01 -10.63 -2.21
CA ARG A 249 12.92 -9.75 -2.66
C ARG A 249 13.40 -8.65 -3.60
N LEU A 250 12.47 -8.12 -4.38
CA LEU A 250 12.64 -6.86 -5.08
C LEU A 250 12.39 -5.68 -4.11
N VAL A 251 13.13 -4.59 -4.28
CA VAL A 251 12.90 -3.30 -3.63
C VAL A 251 12.84 -2.21 -4.70
N VAL A 252 11.71 -1.48 -4.75
CA VAL A 252 11.44 -0.38 -5.70
C VAL A 252 11.13 0.87 -4.89
N PRO A 253 12.10 1.73 -4.60
CA PRO A 253 11.99 2.78 -3.58
C PRO A 253 10.89 3.82 -3.85
N SER A 254 10.69 4.24 -5.10
CA SER A 254 9.73 5.28 -5.47
C SER A 254 8.29 4.79 -5.48
N TRP A 255 8.06 3.49 -5.59
CA TRP A 255 6.73 2.90 -5.74
C TRP A 255 6.13 2.48 -4.38
N TYR A 256 4.81 2.34 -4.34
CA TYR A 256 4.16 1.68 -3.20
C TYR A 256 4.65 0.23 -3.05
N GLY A 257 4.59 -0.28 -1.82
CA GLY A 257 5.20 -1.54 -1.41
C GLY A 257 4.78 -2.78 -2.21
N MET A 258 3.61 -2.77 -2.87
CA MET A 258 3.17 -3.89 -3.72
C MET A 258 4.08 -4.10 -4.95
N ALA A 259 4.79 -3.08 -5.42
CA ALA A 259 5.76 -3.24 -6.51
C ALA A 259 7.03 -3.99 -6.07
N SER A 260 7.34 -3.95 -4.80
CA SER A 260 8.51 -4.62 -4.20
C SER A 260 8.19 -6.08 -3.90
N VAL A 261 8.09 -6.91 -4.94
CA VAL A 261 7.70 -8.32 -4.87
C VAL A 261 8.61 -9.11 -3.94
N LYS A 262 8.00 -9.85 -3.01
CA LYS A 262 8.66 -10.71 -2.03
C LYS A 262 8.86 -12.12 -2.58
N TRP A 263 9.81 -12.88 -1.98
CA TRP A 263 10.03 -14.30 -2.33
C TRP A 263 10.22 -14.48 -3.84
N LEU A 264 11.12 -13.72 -4.43
CA LEU A 264 11.28 -13.58 -5.87
C LEU A 264 11.60 -14.90 -6.56
N LYS A 265 10.71 -15.36 -7.41
CA LYS A 265 10.79 -16.63 -8.18
C LYS A 265 11.29 -16.43 -9.60
N ALA A 266 10.81 -15.37 -10.26
CA ALA A 266 11.14 -15.12 -11.66
C ALA A 266 11.09 -13.62 -11.99
N ILE A 267 11.90 -13.24 -12.96
CA ILE A 267 11.89 -11.95 -13.65
C ILE A 267 11.65 -12.26 -15.13
N THR A 268 10.53 -11.79 -15.68
CA THR A 268 10.14 -12.06 -17.06
C THR A 268 9.97 -10.76 -17.83
N VAL A 269 10.80 -10.52 -18.82
CA VAL A 269 10.68 -9.36 -19.70
C VAL A 269 9.60 -9.65 -20.74
N ILE A 270 8.69 -8.72 -20.98
CA ILE A 270 7.56 -8.87 -21.91
C ILE A 270 7.50 -7.69 -22.90
N ASN A 271 6.89 -7.92 -24.07
CA ASN A 271 6.75 -6.92 -25.14
C ASN A 271 5.33 -6.34 -25.27
N HIS A 272 4.55 -6.44 -24.23
CA HIS A 272 3.19 -5.91 -24.16
C HIS A 272 2.86 -5.50 -22.71
N PRO A 273 1.88 -4.64 -22.48
CA PRO A 273 1.47 -4.27 -21.12
C PRO A 273 1.00 -5.48 -20.30
N PHE A 274 1.49 -5.62 -19.10
CA PHE A 274 1.18 -6.73 -18.20
C PHE A 274 -0.31 -6.77 -17.81
N GLN A 275 -0.91 -7.96 -17.92
CA GLN A 275 -2.34 -8.18 -17.70
C GLN A 275 -2.67 -8.97 -16.43
N GLY A 276 -1.70 -9.16 -15.53
CA GLY A 276 -1.89 -9.92 -14.28
C GLY A 276 -2.89 -9.24 -13.33
N VAL A 277 -3.57 -10.07 -12.52
CA VAL A 277 -4.69 -9.69 -11.63
C VAL A 277 -4.31 -8.51 -10.74
N GLN A 278 -3.14 -8.55 -10.10
CA GLN A 278 -2.70 -7.54 -9.15
C GLN A 278 -2.39 -6.17 -9.78
N GLN A 279 -2.28 -6.07 -11.10
CA GLN A 279 -2.03 -4.80 -11.81
C GLN A 279 -3.23 -4.34 -12.62
N LYS A 280 -3.94 -5.28 -13.25
CA LYS A 280 -5.06 -4.96 -14.13
C LYS A 280 -6.38 -4.74 -13.38
N LEU A 281 -6.62 -5.48 -12.29
CA LEU A 281 -7.89 -5.48 -11.56
C LEU A 281 -7.75 -4.93 -10.14
N VAL A 282 -6.68 -5.31 -9.43
CA VAL A 282 -6.34 -4.81 -8.10
C VAL A 282 -5.36 -3.64 -8.24
N TYR A 283 -5.12 -2.89 -7.20
CA TYR A 283 -4.20 -1.74 -7.16
C TYR A 283 -4.46 -0.70 -8.27
N ARG A 284 -5.71 -0.25 -8.35
CA ARG A 284 -6.12 0.80 -9.30
C ARG A 284 -6.75 1.99 -8.59
N LEU A 285 -6.50 3.18 -9.14
CA LEU A 285 -7.21 4.40 -8.77
C LEU A 285 -8.44 4.51 -9.67
N SER A 286 -9.56 4.00 -9.19
CA SER A 286 -10.86 3.98 -9.84
C SER A 286 -11.85 4.79 -9.01
N PHE A 287 -12.61 5.67 -9.64
CA PHE A 287 -13.53 6.60 -8.97
C PHE A 287 -14.99 6.18 -9.07
N SER A 288 -15.27 5.14 -9.82
CA SER A 288 -16.60 4.50 -9.92
C SER A 288 -16.48 3.01 -10.21
N SER A 289 -17.55 2.26 -10.01
CA SER A 289 -17.60 0.81 -10.32
C SER A 289 -17.53 0.48 -11.82
N SER A 290 -17.74 1.46 -12.68
CA SER A 290 -17.66 1.32 -14.15
C SER A 290 -16.32 1.81 -14.71
N ASP A 291 -15.49 2.48 -13.91
CA ASP A 291 -14.18 2.98 -14.28
C ASP A 291 -13.12 1.95 -13.90
N LEU A 292 -12.35 1.47 -14.88
CA LEU A 292 -11.18 0.63 -14.60
C LEU A 292 -10.06 1.40 -13.90
N GLY A 293 -10.09 2.73 -13.95
CA GLY A 293 -9.09 3.59 -13.37
C GLY A 293 -7.70 3.41 -13.97
N ARG A 294 -6.69 3.95 -13.30
CA ARG A 294 -5.27 3.82 -13.65
C ARG A 294 -4.52 2.98 -12.60
N PRO A 295 -3.44 2.27 -12.96
CA PRO A 295 -2.63 1.55 -12.00
C PRO A 295 -2.08 2.48 -10.90
N VAL A 296 -2.07 1.99 -9.67
CA VAL A 296 -1.33 2.60 -8.57
C VAL A 296 0.15 2.29 -8.76
N GLN A 297 1.00 3.30 -8.72
CA GLN A 297 2.43 3.22 -8.99
C GLN A 297 3.26 3.92 -7.91
N LYS A 298 3.72 5.14 -8.16
CA LYS A 298 4.58 5.92 -7.25
C LYS A 298 3.82 6.39 -6.01
N LYS A 299 4.52 6.42 -4.88
CA LYS A 299 3.98 6.93 -3.62
C LYS A 299 3.64 8.41 -3.74
N PHE A 300 2.41 8.77 -3.41
CA PHE A 300 2.03 10.18 -3.28
C PHE A 300 2.73 10.82 -2.09
N VAL A 301 3.00 12.13 -2.20
CA VAL A 301 3.60 12.92 -1.13
C VAL A 301 2.76 12.84 0.14
N ARG A 302 3.44 12.60 1.28
CA ARG A 302 2.78 12.50 2.58
C ARG A 302 3.76 12.86 3.71
N ALA A 303 3.22 13.48 4.78
CA ALA A 303 3.87 13.60 6.07
C ALA A 303 3.07 12.86 7.13
N ALA A 304 3.76 12.37 8.14
CA ALA A 304 3.17 11.78 9.33
C ALA A 304 3.84 12.38 10.58
N ILE A 305 3.06 12.58 11.63
CA ILE A 305 3.53 13.06 12.95
C ILE A 305 3.73 11.85 13.85
N LYS A 306 4.87 11.74 14.53
CA LYS A 306 4.99 10.89 15.71
C LYS A 306 4.04 11.43 16.77
N PRO A 307 2.97 10.71 17.15
CA PRO A 307 1.98 11.25 18.08
C PRO A 307 2.62 11.64 19.41
N PRO A 308 2.44 12.89 19.89
CA PRO A 308 3.10 13.38 21.10
C PRO A 308 2.48 12.79 22.38
N GLY A 309 3.17 12.93 23.51
CA GLY A 309 2.66 12.64 24.84
C GLY A 309 2.18 11.20 25.02
N ILE A 310 1.18 10.99 25.89
CA ILE A 310 0.60 9.68 26.20
C ILE A 310 -0.78 9.51 25.58
N PRO A 311 -1.19 8.29 25.15
CA PRO A 311 -2.48 8.05 24.54
C PRO A 311 -3.57 7.70 25.56
N ASP A 312 -4.80 8.11 25.29
CA ASP A 312 -5.95 7.34 25.79
C ASP A 312 -6.04 6.00 25.07
N LEU A 313 -6.31 4.93 25.81
CA LEU A 313 -6.28 3.57 25.29
C LEU A 313 -7.26 3.35 24.11
N ILE A 314 -8.47 3.89 24.20
CA ILE A 314 -9.54 3.59 23.23
C ILE A 314 -9.66 4.64 22.16
N SER A 315 -9.73 5.92 22.54
CA SER A 315 -9.89 7.02 21.58
C SER A 315 -8.60 7.36 20.83
N ARG A 316 -7.44 6.89 21.36
CA ARG A 316 -6.08 7.24 20.87
C ARG A 316 -5.79 8.75 20.92
N LYS A 317 -6.65 9.55 21.54
CA LYS A 317 -6.39 10.95 21.84
C LYS A 317 -5.10 11.07 22.65
N ARG A 318 -4.33 12.09 22.37
CA ARG A 318 -3.03 12.32 23.01
C ARG A 318 -3.16 13.33 24.14
N PHE A 319 -2.34 13.20 25.17
CA PHE A 319 -2.28 14.08 26.32
C PHE A 319 -0.86 14.58 26.51
N VAL A 320 -0.69 15.89 26.62
CA VAL A 320 0.59 16.56 26.82
C VAL A 320 0.45 17.67 27.87
N ASP A 321 1.54 18.01 28.53
CA ASP A 321 1.59 19.17 29.44
C ASP A 321 1.70 20.47 28.64
N ALA A 322 1.18 21.58 29.22
CA ALA A 322 1.33 22.92 28.64
C ALA A 322 2.80 23.35 28.60
N GLY A 323 3.17 24.08 27.56
CA GLY A 323 4.54 24.56 27.33
C GLY A 323 5.13 24.18 25.99
N PRO A 324 6.47 24.23 25.84
CA PRO A 324 7.13 23.85 24.60
C PRO A 324 7.14 22.35 24.43
N VAL A 325 6.45 21.85 23.38
CA VAL A 325 6.40 20.45 22.96
C VAL A 325 7.14 20.32 21.62
N GLU A 326 8.14 19.46 21.54
CA GLU A 326 8.78 19.15 20.27
C GLU A 326 7.97 18.10 19.52
N LEU A 327 7.44 18.47 18.36
CA LEU A 327 6.81 17.57 17.40
C LEU A 327 7.85 17.09 16.40
N ARG A 328 7.83 15.80 16.11
CA ARG A 328 8.71 15.15 15.14
C ARG A 328 7.89 14.26 14.20
N GLY A 329 8.47 13.96 13.05
CA GLY A 329 7.86 13.05 12.12
C GLY A 329 8.68 12.84 10.87
N MET A 330 8.08 12.17 9.90
CA MET A 330 8.68 11.81 8.62
C MET A 330 7.81 12.29 7.47
N ALA A 331 8.44 12.63 6.35
CA ALA A 331 7.75 12.94 5.12
C ALA A 331 8.42 12.23 3.93
N TRP A 332 7.63 11.82 2.93
CA TRP A 332 8.13 11.08 1.76
C TRP A 332 7.30 11.38 0.52
N SER A 333 7.91 11.16 -0.64
CA SER A 333 7.26 11.14 -1.95
C SER A 333 7.94 10.11 -2.87
N GLY A 334 7.21 9.55 -3.81
CA GLY A 334 7.77 8.73 -4.90
C GLY A 334 8.15 9.56 -6.13
N PHE A 335 7.90 10.89 -6.12
CA PHE A 335 8.13 11.78 -7.25
C PHE A 335 9.37 12.65 -7.09
N GLY A 336 9.92 12.75 -5.88
CA GLY A 336 11.11 13.55 -5.62
C GLY A 336 11.34 13.78 -4.13
N ALA A 337 12.40 14.51 -3.81
CA ALA A 337 12.73 14.89 -2.44
C ALA A 337 11.63 15.79 -1.84
N ILE A 338 11.53 15.81 -0.52
CA ILE A 338 10.63 16.72 0.20
C ILE A 338 11.24 18.12 0.19
N GLU A 339 10.47 19.09 -0.32
CA GLU A 339 10.85 20.50 -0.34
C GLU A 339 10.52 21.20 0.99
N ARG A 340 9.32 20.93 1.55
CA ARG A 340 8.88 21.50 2.81
C ARG A 340 7.86 20.63 3.53
N VAL A 341 7.82 20.79 4.85
CA VAL A 341 6.75 20.29 5.72
C VAL A 341 6.22 21.46 6.52
N GLU A 342 4.91 21.53 6.65
CA GLU A 342 4.20 22.57 7.36
C GLU A 342 3.32 21.94 8.43
N ILE A 343 3.27 22.52 9.64
CA ILE A 343 2.53 22.01 10.79
C ILE A 343 1.38 22.95 11.11
N SER A 344 0.22 22.36 11.35
CA SER A 344 -0.94 23.04 11.93
C SER A 344 -1.18 22.51 13.35
N THR A 345 -1.56 23.41 14.26
CA THR A 345 -1.96 23.09 15.64
C THR A 345 -3.39 23.53 15.95
N ASP A 346 -4.12 23.96 14.92
CA ASP A 346 -5.45 24.58 14.97
C ASP A 346 -6.42 23.94 13.95
N ASP A 347 -6.35 22.63 13.77
CA ASP A 347 -7.19 21.86 12.86
C ASP A 347 -7.08 22.31 11.39
N ARG A 348 -5.86 22.53 10.91
CA ARG A 348 -5.57 22.87 9.50
C ARG A 348 -6.03 24.25 9.05
N HIS A 349 -6.36 25.15 10.01
CA HIS A 349 -6.71 26.54 9.70
C HIS A 349 -5.47 27.35 9.31
N THR A 350 -4.38 27.18 10.07
CA THR A 350 -3.09 27.82 9.75
C THR A 350 -1.97 26.79 9.71
N PHE A 351 -0.94 27.08 8.94
CA PHE A 351 0.25 26.24 8.81
C PHE A 351 1.53 27.04 9.01
N SER A 352 2.47 26.48 9.74
CA SER A 352 3.80 27.05 9.98
C SER A 352 4.89 26.07 9.52
N PRO A 353 6.00 26.56 8.96
CA PRO A 353 7.05 25.70 8.42
C PRO A 353 7.76 24.91 9.53
N ALA A 354 7.99 23.62 9.31
CA ALA A 354 8.84 22.78 10.12
C ALA A 354 10.30 22.85 9.63
N THR A 355 11.24 22.47 10.50
CA THR A 355 12.65 22.30 10.13
C THR A 355 12.83 20.91 9.57
N LEU A 356 13.33 20.80 8.33
CA LEU A 356 13.71 19.54 7.72
C LEU A 356 15.12 19.13 8.18
N GLU A 357 15.33 17.81 8.29
CA GLU A 357 16.64 17.21 8.57
C GLU A 357 17.05 16.36 7.34
N PRO A 358 18.38 16.16 7.11
CA PRO A 358 18.81 15.36 5.97
C PRO A 358 18.29 13.92 6.04
N PRO A 359 17.75 13.36 4.93
CA PRO A 359 17.37 11.97 4.87
C PRO A 359 18.62 11.06 4.86
N ALA A 360 18.51 9.83 5.38
CA ALA A 360 19.58 8.84 5.39
C ALA A 360 19.99 8.36 3.98
N SER A 361 19.09 8.49 3.00
CA SER A 361 19.34 8.26 1.56
C SER A 361 18.27 8.98 0.74
N PRO A 362 18.48 9.17 -0.60
CA PRO A 362 17.46 9.71 -1.48
C PRO A 362 16.22 8.80 -1.62
N HIS A 363 16.30 7.56 -1.17
CA HIS A 363 15.24 6.54 -1.31
C HIS A 363 14.40 6.34 -0.05
N THR A 364 14.65 7.14 0.99
CA THR A 364 13.93 7.03 2.27
C THR A 364 13.15 8.30 2.57
N TRP A 365 12.57 8.36 3.74
CA TRP A 365 11.83 9.51 4.22
C TRP A 365 12.75 10.64 4.72
N THR A 366 12.22 11.87 4.73
CA THR A 366 12.87 13.08 5.26
C THR A 366 12.36 13.33 6.66
N PRO A 367 13.23 13.32 7.70
CA PRO A 367 12.86 13.68 9.04
C PRO A 367 12.55 15.17 9.14
N TRP A 368 11.64 15.52 10.05
CA TRP A 368 11.33 16.91 10.35
C TRP A 368 11.03 17.10 11.83
N ARG A 369 11.19 18.34 12.31
CA ARG A 369 10.86 18.76 13.69
C ARG A 369 10.21 20.12 13.71
N PHE A 370 9.37 20.35 14.75
CA PHE A 370 8.67 21.61 14.99
C PHE A 370 8.46 21.83 16.48
N THR A 371 8.77 23.00 17.00
CA THR A 371 8.49 23.36 18.42
C THR A 371 7.11 24.00 18.50
N TRP A 372 6.20 23.35 19.21
CA TRP A 372 4.86 23.83 19.47
C TRP A 372 4.75 24.35 20.89
N ASN A 373 4.33 25.61 21.08
CA ASN A 373 3.99 26.15 22.38
C ASN A 373 2.55 25.75 22.74
N ALA A 374 2.41 24.57 23.34
CA ALA A 374 1.14 23.96 23.69
C ALA A 374 0.45 24.80 24.79
N ARG A 375 -0.76 25.27 24.52
CA ARG A 375 -1.62 25.99 25.48
C ARG A 375 -2.70 25.04 25.99
N PRO A 376 -3.14 25.17 27.27
CA PRO A 376 -4.22 24.32 27.79
C PRO A 376 -5.47 24.34 26.91
N GLY A 377 -6.06 23.15 26.72
CA GLY A 377 -7.27 22.95 25.90
C GLY A 377 -7.16 21.86 24.87
N GLU A 378 -8.15 21.81 23.97
CA GLU A 378 -8.24 20.83 22.90
C GLU A 378 -7.59 21.36 21.63
N HIS A 379 -6.75 20.52 21.01
CA HIS A 379 -6.04 20.84 19.78
C HIS A 379 -6.13 19.70 18.79
N ILE A 380 -6.01 20.03 17.50
CA ILE A 380 -5.82 19.05 16.44
C ILE A 380 -4.55 19.41 15.69
N LEU A 381 -3.58 18.49 15.77
CA LEU A 381 -2.32 18.61 15.07
C LEU A 381 -2.44 18.01 13.67
N ALA A 382 -1.75 18.61 12.70
CA ALA A 382 -1.66 18.11 11.36
C ALA A 382 -0.30 18.45 10.73
N ALA A 383 0.21 17.60 9.83
CA ALA A 383 1.40 17.87 9.04
C ALA A 383 1.08 17.73 7.55
N ARG A 384 1.59 18.67 6.75
CA ARG A 384 1.42 18.72 5.30
C ARG A 384 2.78 18.83 4.62
N ALA A 385 3.07 17.90 3.70
CA ALA A 385 4.29 17.91 2.91
C ALA A 385 4.06 18.42 1.48
N THR A 386 5.13 19.01 0.90
CA THR A 386 5.25 19.34 -0.52
C THR A 386 6.60 18.79 -1.00
N ASP A 387 6.63 18.16 -2.17
CA ASP A 387 7.87 17.69 -2.81
C ASP A 387 8.42 18.70 -3.83
N VAL A 388 9.65 18.48 -4.28
CA VAL A 388 10.35 19.36 -5.24
C VAL A 388 9.69 19.44 -6.61
N THR A 389 8.75 18.57 -6.94
CA THR A 389 7.96 18.61 -8.17
C THR A 389 6.67 19.42 -8.02
N GLY A 390 6.43 19.99 -6.82
CA GLY A 390 5.27 20.82 -6.51
C GLY A 390 4.04 20.04 -6.04
N ASN A 391 4.10 18.71 -5.92
CA ASN A 391 3.01 17.93 -5.35
C ASN A 391 2.85 18.26 -3.88
N THR A 392 1.66 18.69 -3.49
CA THR A 392 1.32 19.03 -2.09
C THR A 392 0.24 18.08 -1.59
N GLN A 393 0.35 17.65 -0.34
CA GLN A 393 -0.70 16.85 0.31
C GLN A 393 -2.04 17.61 0.33
N PRO A 394 -3.14 17.01 -0.15
CA PRO A 394 -4.48 17.59 -0.03
C PRO A 394 -4.95 17.54 1.44
N LEU A 395 -5.77 18.51 1.84
CA LEU A 395 -6.36 18.51 3.20
C LEU A 395 -7.27 17.29 3.40
N GLU A 396 -8.03 16.92 2.39
CA GLU A 396 -8.90 15.74 2.41
C GLU A 396 -8.40 14.69 1.42
N PRO A 397 -8.48 13.39 1.77
CA PRO A 397 -8.07 12.33 0.88
C PRO A 397 -8.98 12.24 -0.33
N LEU A 398 -8.41 12.01 -1.51
CA LEU A 398 -9.18 11.73 -2.70
C LEU A 398 -9.82 10.33 -2.60
N TRP A 399 -11.15 10.29 -2.50
CA TRP A 399 -11.88 9.01 -2.45
C TRP A 399 -11.69 8.21 -3.74
N ASN A 400 -11.49 6.90 -3.60
CA ASN A 400 -11.52 5.96 -4.72
C ASN A 400 -12.03 4.60 -4.25
N VAL A 401 -12.53 3.79 -5.18
CA VAL A 401 -13.26 2.54 -4.91
C VAL A 401 -12.47 1.57 -4.04
N GLN A 402 -11.16 1.49 -4.21
CA GLN A 402 -10.30 0.57 -3.46
C GLN A 402 -9.62 1.21 -2.24
N GLY A 403 -9.84 2.50 -1.99
CA GLY A 403 -9.20 3.24 -0.91
C GLY A 403 -7.67 3.21 -0.98
N MET A 404 -7.13 3.30 -2.19
CA MET A 404 -5.69 3.26 -2.45
C MET A 404 -5.08 4.66 -2.48
N ALA A 405 -3.76 4.73 -2.24
CA ALA A 405 -2.95 5.95 -2.36
C ALA A 405 -3.50 7.14 -1.59
N GLN A 406 -4.05 6.89 -0.41
CA GLN A 406 -4.59 7.94 0.46
C GLN A 406 -3.45 8.78 1.02
N ASN A 407 -3.47 10.07 0.70
CA ASN A 407 -2.47 11.02 1.16
C ASN A 407 -3.07 12.30 1.76
N GLY A 408 -4.32 12.27 2.19
CA GLY A 408 -4.93 13.38 2.92
C GLY A 408 -4.16 13.70 4.21
N VAL A 409 -4.21 14.96 4.61
CA VAL A 409 -3.57 15.44 5.84
C VAL A 409 -4.28 14.82 7.05
N GLU A 410 -3.53 14.02 7.82
CA GLU A 410 -4.05 13.36 9.03
C GLU A 410 -4.28 14.36 10.18
N ARG A 411 -5.28 14.07 11.01
CA ARG A 411 -5.69 14.87 12.16
C ARG A 411 -5.41 14.09 13.45
N ILE A 412 -4.59 14.65 14.32
CA ILE A 412 -4.23 14.05 15.62
C ILE A 412 -4.83 14.89 16.74
N ALA A 413 -5.82 14.34 17.45
CA ALA A 413 -6.45 15.01 18.58
C ALA A 413 -5.51 15.01 19.80
N VAL A 414 -5.33 16.18 20.41
CA VAL A 414 -4.47 16.38 21.58
C VAL A 414 -5.20 17.21 22.62
N HIS A 415 -5.14 16.75 23.88
CA HIS A 415 -5.52 17.52 25.05
C HIS A 415 -4.26 18.03 25.74
N VAL A 416 -4.24 19.32 26.05
CA VAL A 416 -3.15 19.99 26.78
C VAL A 416 -3.66 20.34 28.17
N SER A 417 -2.99 19.88 29.20
CA SER A 417 -3.31 20.17 30.61
C SER A 417 -2.34 21.15 31.28
#